data_a424d8b3dc8e97cdd0a3100438e3eecd
#
_entry.id   a424d8b3dc8e97cdd0a3100438e3eecd
#
_cell.length_a   1.000
_cell.length_b   1.000
_cell.length_c   1.000
_cell.angle_alpha   90.00
_cell.angle_beta   90.00
_cell.angle_gamma   90.00
#
_symmetry.space_group_name_H-M   'P 1'
#
loop_
_entity.id
_entity.type
_entity.pdbx_description
1 polymer ?
#
loop_
_entity_poly.entity_id
_entity_poly.type
_entity_poly.pdbx_seq_one_letter_code
_entity_poly.pdbx_strand_id
1 'polypeptide(L)'
;MSTFVIAIILFAITYILLFTLPKFRHWIAFGSAVVFSLWLGLIAKDVEFTFKDVFGAIDFNVLMMIAGTMGIVVLFIESKMPMLIADVLLSKFKNVKLAIVAMAILAGVVSAFVDNVATVLMIAPIALAVCKKQNISPVAPIISIAVSSNLQGAATLVGDTTSILLGGYADMNFFDFFVFKGKPSIFWAVEIGAFLTALILLYLFRKETQPLTLSDRTKVEDYVPTFLMCGVIVLLILASFLPKPAGGALLTLYNLRNGIICMILLVVGLIINACQTKKSDMTKKVVKEMDYQTLLLLASLFVVIQGITSAGVINKLAELLVDLGGSNLFLMYTIIVFASVIISAFVDNIPYVLTMLPVVTGVAATMNVEPYVLYFGLLVGATLGGNITPIGASANITGIGILRKEGYEVKAKEFMKISVPFTLTAVLSGYLIIWLFWGIL
;
A
#
# COMPACT_ATOMS: atom_id res chain seq x y z
N MET A 1 18.69 26.59 -20.88
CA MET A 1 17.43 25.82 -20.73
C MET A 1 16.69 26.41 -19.56
N SER A 2 15.37 26.53 -19.66
CA SER A 2 14.57 26.97 -18.48
C SER A 2 14.59 25.92 -17.38
N THR A 3 14.46 26.35 -16.12
CA THR A 3 14.39 25.47 -14.95
C THR A 3 13.32 24.40 -15.13
N PHE A 4 12.19 24.76 -15.70
CA PHE A 4 11.11 23.84 -16.06
C PHE A 4 11.57 22.67 -16.96
N VAL A 5 12.30 22.95 -18.05
CA VAL A 5 12.76 21.91 -19.00
C VAL A 5 13.77 20.95 -18.35
N ILE A 6 14.70 21.50 -17.54
CA ILE A 6 15.68 20.68 -16.82
C ILE A 6 14.99 19.80 -15.78
N ALA A 7 14.00 20.35 -15.06
CA ALA A 7 13.21 19.58 -14.09
C ALA A 7 12.48 18.40 -14.74
N ILE A 8 11.85 18.59 -15.90
CA ILE A 8 11.20 17.51 -16.66
C ILE A 8 12.22 16.44 -17.07
N ILE A 9 13.38 16.85 -17.58
CA ILE A 9 14.43 15.90 -18.01
C ILE A 9 14.93 15.09 -16.81
N LEU A 10 15.26 15.73 -15.70
CA LEU A 10 15.71 15.06 -14.48
C LEU A 10 14.64 14.10 -13.95
N PHE A 11 13.38 14.53 -13.94
CA PHE A 11 12.25 13.72 -13.53
C PHE A 11 12.08 12.49 -14.45
N ALA A 12 12.08 12.70 -15.77
CA ALA A 12 11.98 11.62 -16.73
C ALA A 12 13.12 10.60 -16.59
N ILE A 13 14.37 11.07 -16.45
CA ILE A 13 15.52 10.20 -16.19
C ILE A 13 15.34 9.41 -14.90
N THR A 14 14.91 10.09 -13.82
CA THR A 14 14.66 9.43 -12.52
C THR A 14 13.67 8.28 -12.69
N TYR A 15 12.53 8.51 -13.34
CA TYR A 15 11.49 7.49 -13.49
C TYR A 15 11.89 6.37 -14.46
N ILE A 16 12.60 6.68 -15.54
CA ILE A 16 13.17 5.67 -16.43
C ILE A 16 14.13 4.76 -15.65
N LEU A 17 14.99 5.33 -14.82
CA LEU A 17 15.93 4.55 -13.99
C LEU A 17 15.21 3.74 -12.91
N LEU A 18 14.20 4.31 -12.23
CA LEU A 18 13.38 3.58 -11.25
C LEU A 18 12.68 2.35 -11.87
N PHE A 19 12.23 2.49 -13.11
CA PHE A 19 11.60 1.41 -13.86
C PHE A 19 12.59 0.35 -14.36
N THR A 20 13.71 0.79 -14.93
CA THR A 20 14.71 -0.13 -15.55
C THR A 20 15.59 -0.83 -14.54
N LEU A 21 15.83 -0.23 -13.37
CA LEU A 21 16.75 -0.71 -12.33
C LEU A 21 16.04 -0.87 -10.97
N PRO A 22 15.03 -1.74 -10.83
CA PRO A 22 14.21 -1.84 -9.62
C PRO A 22 14.98 -2.23 -8.36
N LYS A 23 16.13 -2.93 -8.50
CA LYS A 23 17.00 -3.28 -7.36
C LYS A 23 17.68 -2.06 -6.71
N PHE A 24 17.88 -0.99 -7.47
CA PHE A 24 18.58 0.23 -7.03
C PHE A 24 17.64 1.41 -6.83
N ARG A 25 16.33 1.21 -6.86
CA ARG A 25 15.33 2.29 -6.84
C ARG A 25 15.51 3.29 -5.68
N HIS A 26 15.86 2.83 -4.50
CA HIS A 26 16.12 3.68 -3.33
C HIS A 26 17.35 4.58 -3.51
N TRP A 27 18.44 4.06 -4.09
CA TRP A 27 19.63 4.84 -4.40
C TRP A 27 19.43 5.80 -5.56
N ILE A 28 18.65 5.41 -6.56
CA ILE A 28 18.27 6.27 -7.69
C ILE A 28 17.45 7.46 -7.19
N ALA A 29 16.42 7.20 -6.37
CA ALA A 29 15.62 8.26 -5.78
C ALA A 29 16.46 9.18 -4.90
N PHE A 30 17.36 8.63 -4.06
CA PHE A 30 18.24 9.42 -3.22
C PHE A 30 19.19 10.29 -4.04
N GLY A 31 19.86 9.72 -5.05
CA GLY A 31 20.72 10.48 -5.96
C GLY A 31 19.94 11.59 -6.69
N SER A 32 18.74 11.29 -7.16
CA SER A 32 17.86 12.29 -7.80
C SER A 32 17.46 13.39 -6.83
N ALA A 33 17.09 13.08 -5.60
CA ALA A 33 16.77 14.07 -4.57
C ALA A 33 17.95 15.00 -4.29
N VAL A 34 19.17 14.46 -4.19
CA VAL A 34 20.40 15.23 -4.03
C VAL A 34 20.62 16.15 -5.25
N VAL A 35 20.51 15.62 -6.48
CA VAL A 35 20.66 16.40 -7.71
C VAL A 35 19.63 17.52 -7.79
N PHE A 36 18.34 17.23 -7.53
CA PHE A 36 17.30 18.25 -7.49
C PHE A 36 17.58 19.33 -6.44
N SER A 37 17.96 18.94 -5.23
CA SER A 37 18.24 19.86 -4.13
C SER A 37 19.43 20.78 -4.44
N LEU A 38 20.53 20.24 -4.96
CA LEU A 38 21.71 21.04 -5.31
C LEU A 38 21.44 21.93 -6.51
N TRP A 39 20.77 21.40 -7.53
CA TRP A 39 20.50 22.17 -8.74
C TRP A 39 19.50 23.31 -8.48
N LEU A 40 18.36 23.06 -7.81
CA LEU A 40 17.38 24.09 -7.48
C LEU A 40 17.91 25.08 -6.45
N GLY A 41 18.65 24.62 -5.45
CA GLY A 41 19.14 25.48 -4.37
C GLY A 41 20.37 26.33 -4.74
N LEU A 42 21.20 25.89 -5.70
CA LEU A 42 22.45 26.58 -6.03
C LEU A 42 22.49 27.20 -7.43
N ILE A 43 21.79 26.61 -8.41
CA ILE A 43 21.94 26.95 -9.83
C ILE A 43 20.69 27.64 -10.38
N ALA A 44 19.51 27.12 -10.09
CA ALA A 44 18.24 27.66 -10.56
C ALA A 44 17.86 28.93 -9.74
N LYS A 45 18.18 30.08 -10.26
CA LYS A 45 17.92 31.39 -9.58
C LYS A 45 16.48 31.90 -9.74
N ASP A 46 15.71 31.30 -10.62
CA ASP A 46 14.32 31.61 -10.94
C ASP A 46 13.30 30.88 -10.04
N VAL A 47 13.78 30.00 -9.16
CA VAL A 47 12.95 29.22 -8.19
C VAL A 47 13.59 29.35 -6.81
N GLU A 48 12.80 29.80 -5.84
CA GLU A 48 13.23 29.77 -4.43
C GLU A 48 13.11 28.35 -3.91
N PHE A 49 14.25 27.68 -3.71
CA PHE A 49 14.35 26.36 -3.15
C PHE A 49 15.47 26.29 -2.11
N THR A 50 15.13 26.02 -0.89
CA THR A 50 16.04 26.07 0.26
C THR A 50 16.18 24.69 0.93
N PHE A 51 17.18 24.53 1.79
CA PHE A 51 17.28 23.33 2.64
C PHE A 51 16.05 23.12 3.53
N LYS A 52 15.35 24.21 3.89
CA LYS A 52 14.10 24.11 4.64
C LYS A 52 13.00 23.43 3.81
N ASP A 53 12.95 23.68 2.51
CA ASP A 53 11.99 23.06 1.60
C ASP A 53 12.29 21.58 1.40
N VAL A 54 13.59 21.17 1.40
CA VAL A 54 14.00 19.77 1.35
C VAL A 54 13.49 19.00 2.55
N PHE A 55 13.72 19.52 3.77
CA PHE A 55 13.26 18.86 4.99
C PHE A 55 11.74 19.00 5.19
N GLY A 56 11.17 20.11 4.78
CA GLY A 56 9.73 20.38 4.85
C GLY A 56 8.90 19.52 3.90
N ALA A 57 9.50 19.06 2.80
CA ALA A 57 8.86 18.16 1.86
C ALA A 57 8.65 16.74 2.42
N ILE A 58 9.51 16.30 3.35
CA ILE A 58 9.48 14.95 3.89
C ILE A 58 8.31 14.84 4.90
N ASP A 59 7.37 13.97 4.59
CA ASP A 59 6.30 13.64 5.54
C ASP A 59 6.80 12.62 6.59
N PHE A 60 7.27 13.17 7.71
CA PHE A 60 7.75 12.35 8.83
C PHE A 60 6.65 11.53 9.50
N ASN A 61 5.38 11.98 9.46
CA ASN A 61 4.27 11.21 10.00
C ASN A 61 4.09 9.91 9.19
N VAL A 62 4.11 10.00 7.88
CA VAL A 62 4.06 8.85 6.97
C VAL A 62 5.24 7.90 7.20
N LEU A 63 6.47 8.42 7.27
CA LEU A 63 7.66 7.57 7.49
C LEU A 63 7.63 6.86 8.84
N MET A 64 7.22 7.56 9.92
CA MET A 64 7.08 6.96 11.25
C MET A 64 5.96 5.93 11.31
N MET A 65 4.82 6.17 10.63
CA MET A 65 3.74 5.18 10.53
C MET A 65 4.26 3.90 9.89
N ILE A 66 4.91 4.00 8.74
CA ILE A 66 5.44 2.85 8.00
C ILE A 66 6.49 2.12 8.84
N ALA A 67 7.47 2.81 9.41
CA ALA A 67 8.50 2.20 10.23
C ALA A 67 7.92 1.51 11.48
N GLY A 68 7.00 2.18 12.18
CA GLY A 68 6.37 1.66 13.38
C GLY A 68 5.52 0.42 13.11
N THR A 69 4.68 0.47 12.08
CA THR A 69 3.83 -0.68 11.70
C THR A 69 4.67 -1.86 11.20
N MET A 70 5.68 -1.64 10.36
CA MET A 70 6.61 -2.69 9.91
C MET A 70 7.26 -3.41 11.11
N GLY A 71 7.76 -2.65 12.09
CA GLY A 71 8.39 -3.26 13.25
C GLY A 71 7.43 -4.08 14.11
N ILE A 72 6.19 -3.60 14.32
CA ILE A 72 5.14 -4.33 15.05
C ILE A 72 4.74 -5.60 14.29
N VAL A 73 4.68 -5.54 12.96
CA VAL A 73 4.39 -6.70 12.10
C VAL A 73 5.46 -7.78 12.23
N VAL A 74 6.75 -7.43 12.31
CA VAL A 74 7.81 -8.41 12.56
C VAL A 74 7.58 -9.13 13.89
N LEU A 75 7.24 -8.41 14.96
CA LEU A 75 6.90 -9.02 16.25
C LEU A 75 5.67 -9.94 16.14
N PHE A 76 4.65 -9.51 15.39
CA PHE A 76 3.42 -10.27 15.18
C PHE A 76 3.66 -11.57 14.39
N ILE A 77 4.50 -11.54 13.36
CA ILE A 77 4.92 -12.74 12.61
C ILE A 77 5.63 -13.74 13.53
N GLU A 78 6.58 -13.25 14.33
CA GLU A 78 7.37 -14.08 15.25
C GLU A 78 6.54 -14.73 16.36
N SER A 79 5.46 -14.10 16.78
CA SER A 79 4.52 -14.68 17.75
C SER A 79 3.80 -15.93 17.26
N LYS A 80 3.86 -16.23 15.96
CA LYS A 80 3.10 -17.28 15.27
C LYS A 80 1.57 -17.12 15.34
N MET A 81 1.10 -15.96 15.82
CA MET A 81 -0.35 -15.71 15.89
C MET A 81 -1.04 -15.78 14.52
N PRO A 82 -0.47 -15.24 13.40
CA PRO A 82 -1.07 -15.40 12.06
C PRO A 82 -1.28 -16.87 11.67
N MET A 83 -0.33 -17.75 12.04
CA MET A 83 -0.44 -19.19 11.78
C MET A 83 -1.59 -19.81 12.59
N LEU A 84 -1.73 -19.45 13.87
CA LEU A 84 -2.85 -19.92 14.69
C LEU A 84 -4.20 -19.46 14.11
N ILE A 85 -4.31 -18.19 13.69
CA ILE A 85 -5.53 -17.65 13.07
C ILE A 85 -5.88 -18.46 11.81
N ALA A 86 -4.90 -18.75 10.96
CA ALA A 86 -5.10 -19.56 9.76
C ALA A 86 -5.51 -21.00 10.11
N ASP A 87 -4.87 -21.66 11.08
CA ASP A 87 -5.21 -23.01 11.50
C ASP A 87 -6.65 -23.08 12.04
N VAL A 88 -7.06 -22.11 12.86
CA VAL A 88 -8.43 -22.00 13.38
C VAL A 88 -9.43 -21.79 12.25
N LEU A 89 -9.10 -20.93 11.29
CA LEU A 89 -9.96 -20.67 10.12
C LEU A 89 -10.11 -21.95 9.29
N LEU A 90 -8.99 -22.59 8.93
CA LEU A 90 -8.95 -23.79 8.11
C LEU A 90 -9.70 -24.97 8.76
N SER A 91 -9.68 -25.06 10.09
CA SER A 91 -10.40 -26.13 10.82
C SER A 91 -11.93 -26.09 10.64
N LYS A 92 -12.47 -24.97 10.15
CA LYS A 92 -13.91 -24.81 9.89
C LYS A 92 -14.33 -25.32 8.51
N PHE A 93 -13.38 -25.58 7.60
CA PHE A 93 -13.67 -25.97 6.23
C PHE A 93 -13.38 -27.46 5.98
N LYS A 94 -14.27 -28.10 5.21
CA LYS A 94 -14.19 -29.53 4.92
C LYS A 94 -13.54 -29.86 3.58
N ASN A 95 -13.38 -28.88 2.70
CA ASN A 95 -12.82 -29.09 1.36
C ASN A 95 -11.75 -28.06 1.01
N VAL A 96 -10.87 -28.43 0.08
CA VAL A 96 -9.72 -27.65 -0.36
C VAL A 96 -10.14 -26.34 -1.01
N LYS A 97 -11.20 -26.31 -1.82
CA LYS A 97 -11.72 -25.11 -2.45
C LYS A 97 -12.01 -23.99 -1.43
N LEU A 98 -12.81 -24.32 -0.41
CA LEU A 98 -13.18 -23.34 0.62
C LEU A 98 -11.97 -22.93 1.47
N ALA A 99 -11.05 -23.85 1.74
CA ALA A 99 -9.82 -23.54 2.45
C ALA A 99 -8.94 -22.53 1.71
N ILE A 100 -8.74 -22.70 0.39
CA ILE A 100 -7.96 -21.79 -0.43
C ILE A 100 -8.62 -20.41 -0.48
N VAL A 101 -9.93 -20.34 -0.74
CA VAL A 101 -10.65 -19.08 -0.78
C VAL A 101 -10.63 -18.39 0.58
N ALA A 102 -10.81 -19.15 1.67
CA ALA A 102 -10.72 -18.62 3.02
C ALA A 102 -9.33 -18.05 3.35
N MET A 103 -8.24 -18.71 2.90
CA MET A 103 -6.89 -18.17 3.05
C MET A 103 -6.68 -16.87 2.25
N ALA A 104 -7.24 -16.78 1.04
CA ALA A 104 -7.17 -15.55 0.25
C ALA A 104 -7.96 -14.42 0.91
N ILE A 105 -9.16 -14.70 1.44
CA ILE A 105 -9.95 -13.73 2.22
C ILE A 105 -9.21 -13.34 3.50
N LEU A 106 -8.64 -14.31 4.24
CA LEU A 106 -7.85 -14.02 5.43
C LEU A 106 -6.66 -13.13 5.12
N ALA A 107 -5.95 -13.40 4.01
CA ALA A 107 -4.86 -12.55 3.56
C ALA A 107 -5.34 -11.13 3.28
N GLY A 108 -6.49 -10.95 2.64
CA GLY A 108 -7.10 -9.64 2.47
C GLY A 108 -7.39 -8.96 3.81
N VAL A 109 -8.16 -9.61 4.69
CA VAL A 109 -8.53 -9.04 6.01
C VAL A 109 -7.29 -8.66 6.84
N VAL A 110 -6.26 -9.50 6.85
CA VAL A 110 -5.00 -9.18 7.54
C VAL A 110 -4.32 -8.01 6.86
N SER A 111 -4.31 -7.96 5.52
CA SER A 111 -3.65 -6.89 4.76
C SER A 111 -4.36 -5.54 4.87
N ALA A 112 -5.62 -5.50 5.26
CA ALA A 112 -6.28 -4.24 5.58
C ALA A 112 -5.61 -3.50 6.78
N PHE A 113 -4.80 -4.21 7.60
CA PHE A 113 -4.14 -3.66 8.78
C PHE A 113 -2.63 -3.91 8.82
N VAL A 114 -2.13 -4.71 7.90
CA VAL A 114 -0.73 -5.15 7.80
C VAL A 114 -0.29 -5.00 6.35
N ASP A 115 0.92 -4.52 6.14
CA ASP A 115 1.52 -4.42 4.81
C ASP A 115 1.30 -5.69 3.97
N ASN A 116 1.00 -5.50 2.69
CA ASN A 116 0.65 -6.57 1.77
C ASN A 116 1.78 -7.60 1.55
N VAL A 117 3.05 -7.17 1.55
CA VAL A 117 4.22 -8.07 1.42
C VAL A 117 4.33 -8.95 2.66
N ALA A 118 4.25 -8.35 3.84
CA ALA A 118 4.30 -9.07 5.11
C ALA A 118 3.15 -10.09 5.23
N THR A 119 1.95 -9.71 4.79
CA THR A 119 0.77 -10.59 4.76
C THR A 119 1.01 -11.82 3.86
N VAL A 120 1.59 -11.62 2.68
CA VAL A 120 1.94 -12.74 1.78
C VAL A 120 3.00 -13.64 2.42
N LEU A 121 4.04 -13.06 3.04
CA LEU A 121 5.06 -13.83 3.75
C LEU A 121 4.50 -14.66 4.91
N MET A 122 3.43 -14.20 5.54
CA MET A 122 2.76 -14.93 6.63
C MET A 122 1.86 -16.06 6.14
N ILE A 123 1.04 -15.81 5.13
CA ILE A 123 -0.07 -16.72 4.77
C ILE A 123 0.33 -17.67 3.63
N ALA A 124 1.18 -17.26 2.69
CA ALA A 124 1.58 -18.13 1.59
C ALA A 124 2.32 -19.40 2.02
N PRO A 125 3.21 -19.42 3.04
CA PRO A 125 3.80 -20.68 3.54
C PRO A 125 2.76 -21.66 4.09
N ILE A 126 1.68 -21.17 4.72
CA ILE A 126 0.58 -22.01 5.23
C ILE A 126 -0.18 -22.64 4.06
N ALA A 127 -0.53 -21.82 3.05
CA ALA A 127 -1.17 -22.31 1.84
C ALA A 127 -0.29 -23.35 1.10
N LEU A 128 1.01 -23.11 1.03
CA LEU A 128 1.98 -24.03 0.46
C LEU A 128 1.99 -25.38 1.19
N ALA A 129 2.01 -25.37 2.53
CA ALA A 129 1.98 -26.59 3.33
C ALA A 129 0.67 -27.39 3.11
N VAL A 130 -0.47 -26.70 3.05
CA VAL A 130 -1.77 -27.30 2.72
C VAL A 130 -1.74 -27.92 1.33
N CYS A 131 -1.27 -27.18 0.33
CA CYS A 131 -1.20 -27.66 -1.05
C CYS A 131 -0.30 -28.89 -1.21
N LYS A 132 0.88 -28.89 -0.58
CA LYS A 132 1.81 -30.03 -0.56
C LYS A 132 1.14 -31.28 0.06
N LYS A 133 0.45 -31.11 1.19
CA LYS A 133 -0.25 -32.21 1.86
C LYS A 133 -1.40 -32.79 1.02
N GLN A 134 -2.05 -31.94 0.24
CA GLN A 134 -3.18 -32.33 -0.62
C GLN A 134 -2.76 -32.74 -2.04
N ASN A 135 -1.46 -32.75 -2.35
CA ASN A 135 -0.92 -33.01 -3.70
C ASN A 135 -1.54 -32.11 -4.80
N ILE A 136 -1.78 -30.83 -4.49
CA ILE A 136 -2.27 -29.82 -5.44
C ILE A 136 -1.20 -28.77 -5.72
N SER A 137 -1.29 -28.13 -6.89
CA SER A 137 -0.38 -27.02 -7.24
C SER A 137 -0.61 -25.80 -6.32
N PRO A 138 0.42 -25.25 -5.67
CA PRO A 138 0.31 -24.08 -4.84
C PRO A 138 0.26 -22.76 -5.63
N VAL A 139 0.46 -22.80 -6.96
CA VAL A 139 0.60 -21.60 -7.81
C VAL A 139 -0.66 -20.74 -7.72
N ALA A 140 -1.82 -21.29 -8.03
CA ALA A 140 -3.06 -20.52 -8.03
C ALA A 140 -3.48 -20.04 -6.61
N PRO A 141 -3.37 -20.84 -5.54
CA PRO A 141 -3.61 -20.39 -4.17
C PRO A 141 -2.72 -19.22 -3.75
N ILE A 142 -1.41 -19.27 -4.01
CA ILE A 142 -0.48 -18.22 -3.61
C ILE A 142 -0.69 -16.93 -4.42
N ILE A 143 -1.00 -17.03 -5.72
CA ILE A 143 -1.40 -15.88 -6.52
C ILE A 143 -2.67 -15.24 -5.94
N SER A 144 -3.68 -16.04 -5.58
CA SER A 144 -4.93 -15.55 -4.99
C SER A 144 -4.70 -14.82 -3.67
N ILE A 145 -3.80 -15.32 -2.82
CA ILE A 145 -3.37 -14.66 -1.58
C ILE A 145 -2.73 -13.32 -1.89
N ALA A 146 -1.79 -13.26 -2.84
CA ALA A 146 -1.07 -12.04 -3.19
C ALA A 146 -2.02 -10.95 -3.71
N VAL A 147 -2.91 -11.28 -4.66
CA VAL A 147 -3.84 -10.30 -5.24
C VAL A 147 -4.93 -9.86 -4.25
N SER A 148 -5.37 -10.76 -3.34
CA SER A 148 -6.32 -10.41 -2.28
C SER A 148 -5.69 -9.51 -1.21
N SER A 149 -4.44 -9.78 -0.85
CA SER A 149 -3.65 -8.95 0.06
C SER A 149 -3.50 -7.53 -0.51
N ASN A 150 -3.06 -7.39 -1.75
CA ASN A 150 -2.88 -6.10 -2.38
C ASN A 150 -4.21 -5.32 -2.56
N LEU A 151 -5.32 -6.01 -2.85
CA LEU A 151 -6.64 -5.39 -2.94
C LEU A 151 -7.03 -4.72 -1.61
N GLN A 152 -6.99 -5.46 -0.52
CA GLN A 152 -7.48 -4.96 0.77
C GLN A 152 -6.49 -4.06 1.51
N GLY A 153 -5.22 -4.00 1.08
CA GLY A 153 -4.28 -2.99 1.53
C GLY A 153 -4.81 -1.56 1.33
N ALA A 154 -5.63 -1.32 0.31
CA ALA A 154 -6.27 -0.03 0.08
C ALA A 154 -7.46 0.29 1.02
N ALA A 155 -7.93 -0.67 1.82
CA ALA A 155 -9.16 -0.51 2.61
C ALA A 155 -8.99 0.44 3.80
N THR A 156 -7.83 0.49 4.45
CA THR A 156 -7.60 1.31 5.64
C THR A 156 -6.33 2.14 5.53
N LEU A 157 -6.17 3.11 6.41
CA LEU A 157 -5.01 3.99 6.46
C LEU A 157 -3.67 3.24 6.58
N VAL A 158 -3.64 2.08 7.23
CA VAL A 158 -2.40 1.35 7.58
C VAL A 158 -2.19 0.07 6.78
N GLY A 159 -3.11 -0.28 5.88
CA GLY A 159 -3.06 -1.54 5.14
C GLY A 159 -1.98 -1.56 4.04
N ASP A 160 -1.75 -0.43 3.38
CA ASP A 160 -0.71 -0.31 2.34
C ASP A 160 -0.06 1.08 2.39
N THR A 161 1.18 1.15 1.94
CA THR A 161 1.93 2.41 1.82
C THR A 161 1.19 3.46 0.99
N THR A 162 0.49 3.07 -0.08
CA THR A 162 -0.30 3.99 -0.91
C THR A 162 -1.46 4.63 -0.15
N SER A 163 -2.09 3.89 0.76
CA SER A 163 -3.14 4.40 1.65
C SER A 163 -2.58 5.38 2.68
N ILE A 164 -1.41 5.06 3.26
CA ILE A 164 -0.72 5.97 4.18
C ILE A 164 -0.33 7.28 3.47
N LEU A 165 0.15 7.20 2.23
CA LEU A 165 0.47 8.37 1.40
C LEU A 165 -0.75 9.24 1.12
N LEU A 166 -1.87 8.62 0.72
CA LEU A 166 -3.13 9.36 0.54
C LEU A 166 -3.59 10.00 1.84
N GLY A 167 -3.54 9.26 2.95
CA GLY A 167 -3.93 9.76 4.27
C GLY A 167 -3.12 10.97 4.71
N GLY A 168 -1.80 10.92 4.54
CA GLY A 168 -0.91 12.04 4.82
C GLY A 168 -1.17 13.23 3.90
N TYR A 169 -1.30 13.00 2.59
CA TYR A 169 -1.48 14.04 1.61
C TYR A 169 -2.84 14.75 1.69
N ALA A 170 -3.92 14.01 1.92
CA ALA A 170 -5.29 14.52 2.00
C ALA A 170 -5.73 14.90 3.44
N ASP A 171 -4.81 14.87 4.42
CA ASP A 171 -5.08 15.09 5.87
C ASP A 171 -6.21 14.19 6.39
N MET A 172 -6.25 12.92 5.91
CA MET A 172 -7.22 11.93 6.33
C MET A 172 -6.69 11.13 7.52
N ASN A 173 -7.54 10.91 8.50
CA ASN A 173 -7.26 10.05 9.64
C ASN A 173 -7.74 8.60 9.38
N PHE A 174 -7.52 7.69 10.35
CA PHE A 174 -7.90 6.29 10.20
C PHE A 174 -9.41 6.11 9.97
N PHE A 175 -10.25 6.87 10.69
CA PHE A 175 -11.71 6.75 10.58
C PHE A 175 -12.25 7.31 9.26
N ASP A 176 -11.54 8.25 8.65
CA ASP A 176 -11.91 8.84 7.36
C ASP A 176 -11.89 7.84 6.21
N PHE A 177 -11.17 6.73 6.35
CA PHE A 177 -11.22 5.63 5.39
C PHE A 177 -12.58 4.90 5.39
N PHE A 178 -13.33 4.98 6.50
CA PHE A 178 -14.68 4.39 6.62
C PHE A 178 -15.78 5.39 6.29
N VAL A 179 -15.70 6.57 6.88
CA VAL A 179 -16.66 7.66 6.67
C VAL A 179 -15.90 8.98 6.60
N PHE A 180 -15.99 9.65 5.46
CA PHE A 180 -15.31 10.92 5.22
C PHE A 180 -16.30 11.98 4.76
N LYS A 181 -16.29 13.16 5.39
CA LYS A 181 -17.25 14.25 5.09
C LYS A 181 -18.73 13.81 5.06
N GLY A 182 -19.10 12.84 5.92
CA GLY A 182 -20.46 12.32 6.02
C GLY A 182 -20.86 11.32 4.93
N LYS A 183 -19.94 10.93 4.04
CA LYS A 183 -20.15 9.94 2.97
C LYS A 183 -19.37 8.67 3.23
N PRO A 184 -19.84 7.49 2.74
CA PRO A 184 -19.04 6.28 2.72
C PRO A 184 -17.72 6.52 1.95
N SER A 185 -16.61 6.09 2.55
CA SER A 185 -15.28 6.30 1.98
C SER A 185 -14.74 5.04 1.29
N ILE A 186 -13.45 5.03 0.98
CA ILE A 186 -12.79 4.01 0.17
C ILE A 186 -12.92 2.59 0.72
N PHE A 187 -12.98 2.42 2.05
CA PHE A 187 -13.18 1.13 2.70
C PHE A 187 -14.34 0.34 2.07
N TRP A 188 -15.49 0.96 1.91
CA TRP A 188 -16.68 0.28 1.37
C TRP A 188 -16.52 -0.12 -0.09
N ALA A 189 -15.84 0.70 -0.90
CA ALA A 189 -15.55 0.37 -2.29
C ALA A 189 -14.62 -0.84 -2.41
N VAL A 190 -13.60 -0.92 -1.55
CA VAL A 190 -12.65 -2.03 -1.49
C VAL A 190 -13.33 -3.30 -0.97
N GLU A 191 -14.13 -3.24 0.10
CA GLU A 191 -14.81 -4.41 0.66
C GLU A 191 -15.85 -5.01 -0.29
N ILE A 192 -16.60 -4.18 -1.02
CA ILE A 192 -17.50 -4.67 -2.06
C ILE A 192 -16.69 -5.35 -3.17
N GLY A 193 -15.56 -4.77 -3.57
CA GLY A 193 -14.61 -5.39 -4.50
C GLY A 193 -14.09 -6.73 -3.99
N ALA A 194 -13.72 -6.80 -2.71
CA ALA A 194 -13.24 -8.03 -2.08
C ALA A 194 -14.31 -9.13 -2.05
N PHE A 195 -15.55 -8.76 -1.72
CA PHE A 195 -16.68 -9.70 -1.77
C PHE A 195 -16.90 -10.26 -3.18
N LEU A 196 -16.93 -9.41 -4.20
CA LEU A 196 -17.12 -9.83 -5.58
C LEU A 196 -15.95 -10.68 -6.10
N THR A 197 -14.71 -10.32 -5.74
CA THR A 197 -13.53 -11.11 -6.12
C THR A 197 -13.48 -12.46 -5.40
N ALA A 198 -14.00 -12.58 -4.18
CA ALA A 198 -14.15 -13.87 -3.51
C ALA A 198 -15.08 -14.82 -4.31
N LEU A 199 -16.14 -14.29 -4.95
CA LEU A 199 -16.99 -15.10 -5.84
C LEU A 199 -16.23 -15.56 -7.09
N ILE A 200 -15.35 -14.72 -7.64
CA ILE A 200 -14.45 -15.10 -8.75
C ILE A 200 -13.53 -16.25 -8.31
N LEU A 201 -12.91 -16.15 -7.13
CA LEU A 201 -12.06 -17.22 -6.59
C LEU A 201 -12.85 -18.51 -6.36
N LEU A 202 -14.07 -18.42 -5.82
CA LEU A 202 -14.95 -19.60 -5.68
C LEU A 202 -15.26 -20.27 -7.02
N TYR A 203 -15.39 -19.50 -8.09
CA TYR A 203 -15.57 -20.03 -9.44
C TYR A 203 -14.28 -20.62 -10.01
N LEU A 204 -13.13 -19.99 -9.82
CA LEU A 204 -11.84 -20.49 -10.30
C LEU A 204 -11.48 -21.84 -9.64
N PHE A 205 -11.68 -21.96 -8.34
CA PHE A 205 -11.38 -23.19 -7.58
C PHE A 205 -12.53 -24.21 -7.53
N ARG A 206 -13.55 -24.07 -8.36
CA ARG A 206 -14.74 -24.97 -8.32
C ARG A 206 -14.43 -26.47 -8.50
N LYS A 207 -13.27 -26.82 -9.05
CA LYS A 207 -12.86 -28.21 -9.28
C LYS A 207 -12.09 -28.81 -8.10
N GLU A 208 -11.62 -27.99 -7.14
CA GLU A 208 -10.84 -28.44 -5.99
C GLU A 208 -11.77 -28.87 -4.85
N THR A 209 -12.39 -30.05 -5.01
CA THR A 209 -13.42 -30.56 -4.08
C THR A 209 -12.89 -31.60 -3.08
N GLN A 210 -11.60 -31.90 -3.10
CA GLN A 210 -10.99 -32.91 -2.22
C GLN A 210 -11.22 -32.55 -0.74
N PRO A 211 -11.36 -33.59 0.14
CA PRO A 211 -11.50 -33.36 1.57
C PRO A 211 -10.20 -32.75 2.15
N LEU A 212 -10.33 -31.78 3.02
CA LEU A 212 -9.20 -31.12 3.67
C LEU A 212 -8.73 -31.95 4.87
N THR A 213 -7.45 -32.35 4.87
CA THR A 213 -6.79 -32.96 6.04
C THR A 213 -5.84 -31.96 6.68
N LEU A 214 -6.16 -31.52 7.90
CA LEU A 214 -5.36 -30.55 8.63
C LEU A 214 -4.24 -31.21 9.43
N SER A 215 -3.24 -30.42 9.79
CA SER A 215 -2.19 -30.71 10.77
C SER A 215 -2.59 -30.23 12.17
N ASP A 216 -1.74 -30.48 13.16
CA ASP A 216 -1.92 -29.99 14.52
C ASP A 216 -1.93 -28.45 14.56
N ARG A 217 -2.66 -27.89 15.54
CA ARG A 217 -2.76 -26.45 15.72
C ARG A 217 -1.44 -25.84 16.18
N THR A 218 -1.10 -24.70 15.61
CA THR A 218 0.05 -23.89 16.03
C THR A 218 -0.14 -23.42 17.47
N LYS A 219 0.91 -23.49 18.28
CA LYS A 219 0.94 -22.94 19.64
C LYS A 219 1.57 -21.56 19.58
N VAL A 220 0.86 -20.56 20.14
CA VAL A 220 1.34 -19.20 20.34
C VAL A 220 1.92 -19.11 21.74
N GLU A 221 3.16 -18.62 21.86
CA GLU A 221 3.86 -18.49 23.13
C GLU A 221 3.76 -17.07 23.69
N ASP A 222 3.63 -16.07 22.83
CA ASP A 222 3.54 -14.66 23.18
C ASP A 222 2.35 -13.97 22.49
N TYR A 223 1.46 -13.41 23.28
CA TYR A 223 0.28 -12.67 22.80
C TYR A 223 0.50 -11.14 22.78
N VAL A 224 1.60 -10.64 23.34
CA VAL A 224 1.90 -9.20 23.39
C VAL A 224 1.88 -8.56 21.98
N PRO A 225 2.51 -9.15 20.94
CA PRO A 225 2.46 -8.57 19.60
C PRO A 225 1.03 -8.44 19.04
N THR A 226 0.13 -9.36 19.39
CA THR A 226 -1.28 -9.27 19.00
C THR A 226 -1.97 -8.09 19.65
N PHE A 227 -1.73 -7.86 20.96
CA PHE A 227 -2.27 -6.70 21.66
C PHE A 227 -1.68 -5.39 21.12
N LEU A 228 -0.41 -5.37 20.74
CA LEU A 228 0.21 -4.20 20.11
C LEU A 228 -0.43 -3.89 18.75
N MET A 229 -0.66 -4.90 17.90
CA MET A 229 -1.32 -4.73 16.62
C MET A 229 -2.76 -4.20 16.77
N CYS A 230 -3.54 -4.80 17.68
CA CYS A 230 -4.87 -4.28 18.01
C CYS A 230 -4.77 -2.85 18.61
N GLY A 231 -3.76 -2.59 19.43
CA GLY A 231 -3.48 -1.29 20.03
C GLY A 231 -3.23 -0.20 18.99
N VAL A 232 -2.48 -0.49 17.92
CA VAL A 232 -2.30 0.45 16.78
C VAL A 232 -3.65 0.87 16.25
N ILE A 233 -4.50 -0.09 15.89
CA ILE A 233 -5.81 0.17 15.30
C ILE A 233 -6.68 1.01 16.24
N VAL A 234 -6.78 0.58 17.52
CA VAL A 234 -7.60 1.27 18.52
C VAL A 234 -7.11 2.69 18.77
N LEU A 235 -5.79 2.89 18.92
CA LEU A 235 -5.23 4.22 19.19
C LEU A 235 -5.33 5.14 17.97
N LEU A 236 -5.20 4.63 16.74
CA LEU A 236 -5.43 5.42 15.52
C LEU A 236 -6.90 5.84 15.40
N ILE A 237 -7.85 4.95 15.75
CA ILE A 237 -9.28 5.29 15.81
C ILE A 237 -9.50 6.39 16.86
N LEU A 238 -8.98 6.23 18.06
CA LEU A 238 -9.12 7.23 19.12
C LEU A 238 -8.47 8.58 18.73
N ALA A 239 -7.30 8.53 18.09
CA ALA A 239 -6.62 9.73 17.59
C ALA A 239 -7.40 10.46 16.49
N SER A 240 -8.29 9.77 15.78
CA SER A 240 -9.15 10.37 14.77
C SER A 240 -10.18 11.34 15.37
N PHE A 241 -10.53 11.20 16.63
CA PHE A 241 -11.49 12.06 17.32
C PHE A 241 -10.83 13.22 18.08
N LEU A 242 -9.49 13.33 18.06
CA LEU A 242 -8.79 14.44 18.69
C LEU A 242 -9.05 15.75 17.92
N PRO A 243 -9.41 16.84 18.63
CA PRO A 243 -9.61 18.13 17.97
C PRO A 243 -8.29 18.69 17.44
N LYS A 244 -8.31 19.28 16.25
CA LYS A 244 -7.13 19.91 15.63
C LYS A 244 -6.78 21.21 16.40
N PRO A 245 -5.57 21.33 16.96
CA PRO A 245 -5.13 22.55 17.67
C PRO A 245 -5.00 23.72 16.71
N ALA A 246 -5.17 24.94 17.24
CA ALA A 246 -5.10 26.16 16.43
C ALA A 246 -3.67 26.51 15.95
N GLY A 247 -2.62 25.97 16.57
CA GLY A 247 -1.24 26.26 16.16
C GLY A 247 -0.17 25.86 17.17
N GLY A 248 1.08 26.24 16.91
CA GLY A 248 2.24 26.01 17.79
C GLY A 248 2.71 24.55 17.83
N ALA A 249 3.46 24.20 18.87
CA ALA A 249 4.01 22.84 19.04
C ALA A 249 2.92 21.76 19.12
N LEU A 250 1.73 22.07 19.64
CA LEU A 250 0.62 21.16 19.70
C LEU A 250 0.09 20.79 18.29
N LEU A 251 0.07 21.71 17.34
CA LEU A 251 -0.29 21.41 15.96
C LEU A 251 0.75 20.51 15.30
N THR A 252 2.03 20.73 15.55
CA THR A 252 3.09 19.84 15.05
C THR A 252 2.93 18.42 15.62
N LEU A 253 2.69 18.26 16.92
CA LEU A 253 2.43 16.96 17.54
C LEU A 253 1.16 16.32 16.99
N TYR A 254 0.11 17.10 16.77
CA TYR A 254 -1.14 16.63 16.16
C TYR A 254 -0.90 16.10 14.73
N ASN A 255 -0.12 16.79 13.92
CA ASN A 255 0.21 16.36 12.56
C ASN A 255 1.08 15.08 12.53
N LEU A 256 1.88 14.84 13.56
CA LEU A 256 2.73 13.65 13.71
C LEU A 256 2.07 12.52 14.53
N ARG A 257 0.83 12.69 15.01
CA ARG A 257 0.20 11.81 16.02
C ARG A 257 0.16 10.33 15.61
N ASN A 258 -0.19 10.05 14.35
CA ASN A 258 -0.33 8.68 13.87
C ASN A 258 1.03 7.97 13.84
N GLY A 259 2.05 8.64 13.32
CA GLY A 259 3.42 8.12 13.32
C GLY A 259 3.97 7.92 14.73
N ILE A 260 3.74 8.89 15.63
CA ILE A 260 4.15 8.80 17.04
C ILE A 260 3.49 7.60 17.72
N ILE A 261 2.19 7.36 17.52
CA ILE A 261 1.47 6.20 18.08
C ILE A 261 2.13 4.90 17.61
N CYS A 262 2.38 4.74 16.32
CA CYS A 262 3.00 3.53 15.76
C CYS A 262 4.41 3.32 16.32
N MET A 263 5.23 4.36 16.43
CA MET A 263 6.58 4.28 16.98
C MET A 263 6.60 3.99 18.49
N ILE A 264 5.72 4.61 19.27
CA ILE A 264 5.61 4.33 20.72
C ILE A 264 5.24 2.87 20.96
N LEU A 265 4.24 2.35 20.24
CA LEU A 265 3.82 0.96 20.39
C LEU A 265 4.92 -0.02 19.96
N LEU A 266 5.68 0.29 18.91
CA LEU A 266 6.87 -0.49 18.56
C LEU A 266 7.89 -0.51 19.69
N VAL A 267 8.26 0.66 20.23
CA VAL A 267 9.24 0.77 21.33
C VAL A 267 8.75 0.02 22.56
N VAL A 268 7.49 0.18 22.94
CA VAL A 268 6.87 -0.57 24.06
C VAL A 268 6.97 -2.07 23.82
N GLY A 269 6.66 -2.54 22.59
CA GLY A 269 6.78 -3.96 22.24
C GLY A 269 8.19 -4.49 22.37
N LEU A 270 9.18 -3.74 21.91
CA LEU A 270 10.59 -4.10 22.03
C LEU A 270 11.06 -4.15 23.47
N ILE A 271 10.64 -3.18 24.31
CA ILE A 271 10.97 -3.16 25.74
C ILE A 271 10.35 -4.36 26.46
N ILE A 272 9.06 -4.66 26.24
CA ILE A 272 8.39 -5.80 26.87
C ILE A 272 9.11 -7.10 26.46
N ASN A 273 9.39 -7.28 25.17
CA ASN A 273 10.09 -8.47 24.70
C ASN A 273 11.50 -8.60 25.31
N ALA A 274 12.26 -7.52 25.39
CA ALA A 274 13.59 -7.52 26.03
C ALA A 274 13.51 -7.87 27.52
N CYS A 275 12.50 -7.40 28.25
CA CYS A 275 12.29 -7.74 29.65
C CYS A 275 11.89 -9.20 29.87
N GLN A 276 11.06 -9.76 28.97
CA GLN A 276 10.62 -11.17 29.06
C GLN A 276 11.73 -12.14 28.71
N THR A 277 12.47 -11.91 27.61
CA THR A 277 13.47 -12.84 27.09
C THR A 277 14.86 -12.63 27.67
N LYS A 278 15.11 -11.48 28.31
CA LYS A 278 16.44 -11.01 28.76
C LYS A 278 17.50 -11.01 27.66
N LYS A 279 17.06 -10.98 26.38
CA LYS A 279 17.90 -10.97 25.18
C LYS A 279 17.46 -9.86 24.24
N SER A 280 18.42 -9.22 23.56
CA SER A 280 18.15 -8.19 22.55
C SER A 280 17.96 -8.76 21.13
N ASP A 281 17.81 -10.08 20.99
CA ASP A 281 17.80 -10.74 19.69
C ASP A 281 16.60 -10.32 18.83
N MET A 282 15.43 -10.08 19.47
CA MET A 282 14.25 -9.61 18.76
C MET A 282 14.42 -8.17 18.26
N THR A 283 15.01 -7.29 19.07
CA THR A 283 15.32 -5.91 18.62
C THR A 283 16.24 -5.92 17.41
N LYS A 284 17.30 -6.77 17.44
CA LYS A 284 18.18 -6.93 16.28
C LYS A 284 17.44 -7.46 15.08
N LYS A 285 16.51 -8.40 15.28
CA LYS A 285 15.70 -8.96 14.20
C LYS A 285 14.78 -7.91 13.60
N VAL A 286 14.05 -7.15 14.40
CA VAL A 286 13.19 -6.05 13.93
C VAL A 286 14.00 -5.04 13.13
N VAL A 287 15.15 -4.59 13.66
CA VAL A 287 16.05 -3.68 12.95
C VAL A 287 16.54 -4.26 11.63
N LYS A 288 16.87 -5.55 11.58
CA LYS A 288 17.36 -6.22 10.36
C LYS A 288 16.28 -6.41 9.31
N GLU A 289 15.04 -6.67 9.73
CA GLU A 289 13.91 -6.96 8.84
C GLU A 289 13.13 -5.70 8.43
N MET A 290 13.43 -4.54 9.03
CA MET A 290 12.85 -3.26 8.64
C MET A 290 13.26 -2.90 7.20
N ASP A 291 12.31 -2.51 6.37
CA ASP A 291 12.55 -2.12 4.97
C ASP A 291 13.05 -0.66 4.86
N TYR A 292 14.32 -0.46 5.20
CA TYR A 292 15.00 0.84 5.05
C TYR A 292 15.04 1.32 3.60
N GLN A 293 14.97 0.40 2.63
CA GLN A 293 14.99 0.75 1.22
C GLN A 293 13.72 1.51 0.84
N THR A 294 12.56 1.04 1.31
CA THR A 294 11.29 1.75 1.09
C THR A 294 11.25 3.08 1.85
N LEU A 295 11.74 3.14 3.08
CA LEU A 295 11.82 4.42 3.83
C LEU A 295 12.71 5.44 3.13
N LEU A 296 13.90 5.04 2.65
CA LEU A 296 14.80 5.90 1.91
C LEU A 296 14.20 6.33 0.56
N LEU A 297 13.56 5.40 -0.15
CA LEU A 297 12.85 5.68 -1.40
C LEU A 297 11.80 6.77 -1.20
N LEU A 298 10.94 6.63 -0.20
CA LEU A 298 9.87 7.59 0.09
C LEU A 298 10.40 8.96 0.49
N ALA A 299 11.33 9.02 1.46
CA ALA A 299 11.94 10.26 1.88
C ALA A 299 12.57 11.02 0.69
N SER A 300 13.23 10.29 -0.20
CA SER A 300 13.86 10.85 -1.39
C SER A 300 12.84 11.32 -2.42
N LEU A 301 11.80 10.54 -2.66
CA LEU A 301 10.75 10.90 -3.63
C LEU A 301 9.94 12.11 -3.17
N PHE A 302 9.68 12.30 -1.88
CA PHE A 302 9.08 13.53 -1.37
C PHE A 302 9.88 14.77 -1.80
N VAL A 303 11.21 14.70 -1.71
CA VAL A 303 12.10 15.81 -2.13
C VAL A 303 12.07 16.01 -3.65
N VAL A 304 12.12 14.92 -4.43
CA VAL A 304 12.03 15.01 -5.91
C VAL A 304 10.71 15.65 -6.33
N ILE A 305 9.60 15.23 -5.72
CA ILE A 305 8.26 15.76 -6.04
C ILE A 305 8.13 17.22 -5.64
N GLN A 306 8.68 17.62 -4.49
CA GLN A 306 8.77 19.03 -4.13
C GLN A 306 9.56 19.81 -5.17
N GLY A 307 10.68 19.26 -5.65
CA GLY A 307 11.51 19.88 -6.69
C GLY A 307 10.75 20.11 -8.00
N ILE A 308 10.04 19.12 -8.52
CA ILE A 308 9.25 19.27 -9.76
C ILE A 308 8.03 20.17 -9.55
N THR A 309 7.46 20.18 -8.34
CA THR A 309 6.35 21.10 -7.98
C THR A 309 6.82 22.55 -8.01
N SER A 310 7.94 22.86 -7.36
CA SER A 310 8.55 24.19 -7.35
C SER A 310 8.96 24.66 -8.74
N ALA A 311 9.36 23.74 -9.63
CA ALA A 311 9.69 24.02 -11.02
C ALA A 311 8.45 24.17 -11.94
N GLY A 312 7.22 24.03 -11.43
CA GLY A 312 5.96 24.17 -12.17
C GLY A 312 5.57 22.97 -13.05
N VAL A 313 6.29 21.85 -12.94
CA VAL A 313 6.01 20.66 -13.76
C VAL A 313 4.67 20.04 -13.42
N ILE A 314 4.29 19.99 -12.14
CA ILE A 314 3.01 19.46 -11.69
C ILE A 314 1.83 20.22 -12.32
N ASN A 315 1.90 21.55 -12.33
CA ASN A 315 0.84 22.38 -12.93
C ASN A 315 0.69 22.10 -14.43
N LYS A 316 1.81 21.91 -15.14
CA LYS A 316 1.76 21.60 -16.57
C LYS A 316 1.20 20.22 -16.86
N LEU A 317 1.52 19.23 -16.03
CA LEU A 317 0.91 17.89 -16.11
C LEU A 317 -0.59 17.94 -15.83
N ALA A 318 -1.02 18.74 -14.86
CA ALA A 318 -2.44 18.93 -14.57
C ALA A 318 -3.18 19.61 -15.74
N GLU A 319 -2.61 20.66 -16.34
CA GLU A 319 -3.17 21.31 -17.54
C GLU A 319 -3.33 20.30 -18.70
N LEU A 320 -2.29 19.51 -19.00
CA LEU A 320 -2.35 18.49 -20.06
C LEU A 320 -3.44 17.46 -19.82
N LEU A 321 -3.66 17.03 -18.58
CA LEU A 321 -4.76 16.13 -18.26
C LEU A 321 -6.12 16.79 -18.44
N VAL A 322 -6.25 18.07 -18.02
CA VAL A 322 -7.50 18.83 -18.21
C VAL A 322 -7.78 19.07 -19.70
N ASP A 323 -6.76 19.33 -20.51
CA ASP A 323 -6.91 19.44 -21.97
C ASP A 323 -7.44 18.14 -22.59
N LEU A 324 -7.05 16.97 -22.06
CA LEU A 324 -7.53 15.66 -22.49
C LEU A 324 -8.96 15.35 -22.05
N GLY A 325 -9.28 15.64 -20.78
CA GLY A 325 -10.56 15.31 -20.15
C GLY A 325 -11.62 16.41 -20.26
N GLY A 326 -11.23 17.64 -20.61
CA GLY A 326 -12.11 18.81 -20.64
C GLY A 326 -12.67 19.15 -19.26
N SER A 327 -13.84 19.77 -19.23
CA SER A 327 -14.56 20.12 -17.99
C SER A 327 -15.41 19.00 -17.41
N ASN A 328 -15.38 17.82 -18.02
CA ASN A 328 -16.22 16.70 -17.60
C ASN A 328 -15.53 15.90 -16.47
N LEU A 329 -16.02 16.04 -15.24
CA LEU A 329 -15.48 15.36 -14.06
C LEU A 329 -15.52 13.82 -14.19
N PHE A 330 -16.58 13.26 -14.78
CA PHE A 330 -16.68 11.81 -14.98
C PHE A 330 -15.63 11.29 -15.95
N LEU A 331 -15.39 12.01 -17.04
CA LEU A 331 -14.37 11.65 -18.01
C LEU A 331 -12.97 11.74 -17.36
N MET A 332 -12.70 12.83 -16.62
CA MET A 332 -11.43 13.00 -15.91
C MET A 332 -11.20 11.88 -14.87
N TYR A 333 -12.22 11.58 -14.07
CA TYR A 333 -12.20 10.46 -13.12
C TYR A 333 -11.89 9.13 -13.83
N THR A 334 -12.57 8.87 -14.95
CA THR A 334 -12.36 7.67 -15.77
C THR A 334 -10.93 7.58 -16.30
N ILE A 335 -10.40 8.68 -16.84
CA ILE A 335 -9.01 8.75 -17.33
C ILE A 335 -8.04 8.45 -16.19
N ILE A 336 -8.20 9.10 -15.03
CA ILE A 336 -7.31 8.90 -13.87
C ILE A 336 -7.34 7.44 -13.41
N VAL A 337 -8.53 6.84 -13.24
CA VAL A 337 -8.64 5.45 -12.78
C VAL A 337 -7.96 4.49 -13.77
N PHE A 338 -8.35 4.52 -15.03
CA PHE A 338 -7.87 3.51 -15.99
C PHE A 338 -6.42 3.74 -16.45
N ALA A 339 -5.97 4.99 -16.54
CA ALA A 339 -4.55 5.27 -16.76
C ALA A 339 -3.72 4.77 -15.56
N SER A 340 -4.20 4.96 -14.33
CA SER A 340 -3.55 4.43 -13.13
C SER A 340 -3.48 2.91 -13.14
N VAL A 341 -4.54 2.23 -13.53
CA VAL A 341 -4.56 0.75 -13.68
C VAL A 341 -3.51 0.28 -14.66
N ILE A 342 -3.43 0.91 -15.83
CA ILE A 342 -2.49 0.51 -16.90
C ILE A 342 -1.04 0.78 -16.48
N ILE A 343 -0.76 1.95 -15.92
CA ILE A 343 0.59 2.32 -15.52
C ILE A 343 1.06 1.47 -14.34
N SER A 344 0.22 1.31 -13.30
CA SER A 344 0.56 0.53 -12.11
C SER A 344 0.68 -0.98 -12.39
N ALA A 345 0.13 -1.48 -13.48
CA ALA A 345 0.37 -2.86 -13.91
C ALA A 345 1.86 -3.16 -14.18
N PHE A 346 2.67 -2.14 -14.46
CA PHE A 346 4.09 -2.27 -14.81
C PHE A 346 5.02 -1.45 -13.91
N VAL A 347 4.50 -0.42 -13.26
CA VAL A 347 5.24 0.50 -12.38
C VAL A 347 4.76 0.28 -10.94
N ASP A 348 5.71 0.25 -10.01
CA ASP A 348 5.40 0.15 -8.58
C ASP A 348 4.41 1.25 -8.16
N ASN A 349 3.37 0.87 -7.42
CA ASN A 349 2.28 1.75 -7.02
C ASN A 349 2.74 2.91 -6.12
N ILE A 350 3.77 2.72 -5.29
CA ILE A 350 4.24 3.72 -4.32
C ILE A 350 4.75 4.99 -5.02
N PRO A 351 5.79 4.95 -5.89
CA PRO A 351 6.26 6.16 -6.59
C PRO A 351 5.19 6.75 -7.50
N TYR A 352 4.34 5.93 -8.08
CA TYR A 352 3.27 6.39 -8.95
C TYR A 352 2.24 7.23 -8.17
N VAL A 353 1.69 6.70 -7.09
CA VAL A 353 0.69 7.41 -6.25
C VAL A 353 1.26 8.70 -5.69
N LEU A 354 2.49 8.64 -5.15
CA LEU A 354 3.14 9.81 -4.56
C LEU A 354 3.29 10.96 -5.58
N THR A 355 3.58 10.63 -6.85
CA THR A 355 3.68 11.63 -7.92
C THR A 355 2.32 12.14 -8.38
N MET A 356 1.35 11.24 -8.48
CA MET A 356 0.04 11.59 -9.04
C MET A 356 -0.85 12.36 -8.06
N LEU A 357 -0.66 12.24 -6.75
CA LEU A 357 -1.43 13.00 -5.76
C LEU A 357 -1.39 14.52 -5.99
N PRO A 358 -0.21 15.18 -6.10
CA PRO A 358 -0.16 16.61 -6.41
C PRO A 358 -0.68 16.94 -7.82
N VAL A 359 -0.48 16.07 -8.82
CA VAL A 359 -1.05 16.26 -10.17
C VAL A 359 -2.57 16.27 -10.12
N VAL A 360 -3.17 15.29 -9.45
CA VAL A 360 -4.64 15.19 -9.28
C VAL A 360 -5.19 16.40 -8.51
N THR A 361 -4.45 16.90 -7.52
CA THR A 361 -4.80 18.16 -6.82
C THR A 361 -4.84 19.35 -7.80
N GLY A 362 -3.82 19.46 -8.65
CA GLY A 362 -3.75 20.49 -9.68
C GLY A 362 -4.90 20.38 -10.70
N VAL A 363 -5.25 19.16 -11.11
CA VAL A 363 -6.40 18.90 -11.98
C VAL A 363 -7.70 19.36 -11.31
N ALA A 364 -7.94 18.97 -10.05
CA ALA A 364 -9.13 19.37 -9.31
C ALA A 364 -9.23 20.89 -9.13
N ALA A 365 -8.09 21.56 -8.83
CA ALA A 365 -8.02 23.01 -8.74
C ALA A 365 -8.34 23.70 -10.07
N THR A 366 -7.78 23.21 -11.19
CA THR A 366 -8.03 23.75 -12.53
C THR A 366 -9.48 23.58 -12.96
N MET A 367 -10.09 22.43 -12.60
CA MET A 367 -11.51 22.14 -12.86
C MET A 367 -12.45 22.81 -11.87
N ASN A 368 -11.93 23.44 -10.81
CA ASN A 368 -12.69 24.02 -9.70
C ASN A 368 -13.65 23.01 -9.03
N VAL A 369 -13.14 21.80 -8.74
CA VAL A 369 -13.88 20.71 -8.09
C VAL A 369 -13.14 20.20 -6.85
N GLU A 370 -13.88 19.56 -5.93
CA GLU A 370 -13.27 18.85 -4.80
C GLU A 370 -12.45 17.65 -5.30
N PRO A 371 -11.22 17.41 -4.77
CA PRO A 371 -10.31 16.41 -5.31
C PRO A 371 -10.64 14.96 -4.94
N TYR A 372 -11.52 14.73 -3.97
CA TYR A 372 -11.66 13.43 -3.29
C TYR A 372 -12.09 12.27 -4.20
N VAL A 373 -13.02 12.51 -5.14
CA VAL A 373 -13.42 11.48 -6.12
C VAL A 373 -12.21 11.07 -6.97
N LEU A 374 -11.35 12.02 -7.32
CA LEU A 374 -10.15 11.77 -8.11
C LEU A 374 -9.06 11.08 -7.27
N TYR A 375 -8.89 11.44 -6.00
CA TYR A 375 -7.96 10.77 -5.07
C TYR A 375 -8.34 9.31 -4.85
N PHE A 376 -9.60 9.04 -4.56
CA PHE A 376 -10.07 7.66 -4.37
C PHE A 376 -10.00 6.86 -5.67
N GLY A 377 -10.29 7.49 -6.82
CA GLY A 377 -10.08 6.89 -8.13
C GLY A 377 -8.63 6.57 -8.41
N LEU A 378 -7.71 7.49 -8.10
CA LEU A 378 -6.27 7.26 -8.20
C LEU A 378 -5.83 6.07 -7.34
N LEU A 379 -6.26 6.03 -6.07
CA LEU A 379 -5.87 4.96 -5.16
C LEU A 379 -6.39 3.59 -5.64
N VAL A 380 -7.67 3.50 -6.02
CA VAL A 380 -8.24 2.27 -6.61
C VAL A 380 -7.49 1.86 -7.86
N GLY A 381 -7.28 2.79 -8.80
CA GLY A 381 -6.59 2.49 -10.05
C GLY A 381 -5.15 2.04 -9.83
N ALA A 382 -4.41 2.76 -9.01
CA ALA A 382 -2.99 2.49 -8.77
C ALA A 382 -2.76 1.22 -7.94
N THR A 383 -3.44 1.09 -6.78
CA THR A 383 -3.21 -0.06 -5.89
C THR A 383 -3.71 -1.35 -6.52
N LEU A 384 -4.92 -1.35 -7.10
CA LEU A 384 -5.47 -2.57 -7.71
C LEU A 384 -4.84 -2.89 -9.05
N GLY A 385 -4.47 -1.88 -9.85
CA GLY A 385 -3.81 -2.06 -11.16
C GLY A 385 -2.53 -2.88 -11.07
N GLY A 386 -1.77 -2.72 -9.98
CA GLY A 386 -0.56 -3.52 -9.71
C GLY A 386 -0.80 -5.02 -9.69
N ASN A 387 -2.03 -5.47 -9.44
CA ASN A 387 -2.39 -6.88 -9.47
C ASN A 387 -2.41 -7.51 -10.87
N ILE A 388 -2.49 -6.73 -11.95
CA ILE A 388 -2.63 -7.27 -13.32
C ILE A 388 -1.44 -8.13 -13.71
N THR A 389 -0.22 -7.71 -13.37
CA THR A 389 1.01 -8.39 -13.78
C THR A 389 1.79 -8.97 -12.59
N PRO A 390 2.68 -9.94 -12.87
CA PRO A 390 3.56 -10.51 -11.84
C PRO A 390 4.48 -9.50 -11.14
N ILE A 391 4.74 -8.36 -11.76
CA ILE A 391 5.74 -7.36 -11.34
C ILE A 391 5.11 -6.04 -10.87
N GLY A 392 3.81 -5.84 -11.06
CA GLY A 392 3.14 -4.58 -10.78
C GLY A 392 2.96 -4.26 -9.29
N ALA A 393 3.05 -5.27 -8.41
CA ALA A 393 3.00 -5.07 -6.97
C ALA A 393 4.02 -5.94 -6.23
N SER A 394 4.58 -5.41 -5.14
CA SER A 394 5.58 -6.10 -4.32
C SER A 394 5.05 -7.41 -3.70
N ALA A 395 3.76 -7.47 -3.36
CA ALA A 395 3.08 -8.69 -2.90
C ALA A 395 3.12 -9.83 -3.94
N ASN A 396 2.93 -9.51 -5.23
CA ASN A 396 2.99 -10.47 -6.33
C ASN A 396 4.41 -11.03 -6.49
N ILE A 397 5.40 -10.14 -6.48
CA ILE A 397 6.82 -10.52 -6.57
C ILE A 397 7.19 -11.45 -5.42
N THR A 398 6.73 -11.14 -4.21
CA THR A 398 6.96 -11.95 -3.00
C THR A 398 6.32 -13.34 -3.12
N GLY A 399 5.05 -13.42 -3.51
CA GLY A 399 4.36 -14.69 -3.72
C GLY A 399 5.03 -15.57 -4.78
N ILE A 400 5.43 -14.97 -5.91
CA ILE A 400 6.18 -15.67 -6.95
C ILE A 400 7.58 -16.08 -6.45
N GLY A 401 8.22 -15.25 -5.63
CA GLY A 401 9.49 -15.56 -5.00
C GLY A 401 9.43 -16.81 -4.11
N ILE A 402 8.35 -16.96 -3.33
CA ILE A 402 8.09 -18.15 -2.51
C ILE A 402 7.91 -19.37 -3.41
N LEU A 403 7.08 -19.27 -4.46
CA LEU A 403 6.86 -20.36 -5.42
C LEU A 403 8.15 -20.80 -6.10
N ARG A 404 8.99 -19.84 -6.53
CA ARG A 404 10.28 -20.14 -7.18
C ARG A 404 11.26 -20.88 -6.25
N LYS A 405 11.32 -20.50 -4.96
CA LYS A 405 12.15 -21.19 -3.96
C LYS A 405 11.73 -22.66 -3.79
N GLU A 406 10.47 -22.96 -4.04
CA GLU A 406 9.90 -24.31 -3.96
C GLU A 406 9.91 -25.07 -5.31
N GLY A 407 10.59 -24.51 -6.32
CA GLY A 407 10.75 -25.14 -7.64
C GLY A 407 9.59 -24.90 -8.61
N TYR A 408 8.65 -24.01 -8.31
CA TYR A 408 7.55 -23.67 -9.21
C TYR A 408 7.90 -22.43 -10.03
N GLU A 409 7.98 -22.58 -11.36
CA GLU A 409 8.12 -21.46 -12.28
C GLU A 409 6.75 -20.95 -12.72
N VAL A 410 6.45 -19.70 -12.40
CA VAL A 410 5.17 -19.06 -12.75
C VAL A 410 5.36 -18.19 -14.00
N LYS A 411 4.71 -18.58 -15.11
CA LYS A 411 4.69 -17.78 -16.33
C LYS A 411 3.70 -16.63 -16.18
N ALA A 412 4.01 -15.47 -16.80
CA ALA A 412 3.14 -14.29 -16.76
C ALA A 412 1.69 -14.61 -17.17
N LYS A 413 1.51 -15.44 -18.24
CA LYS A 413 0.17 -15.87 -18.69
C LYS A 413 -0.59 -16.67 -17.62
N GLU A 414 0.09 -17.49 -16.83
CA GLU A 414 -0.51 -18.28 -15.77
C GLU A 414 -0.96 -17.39 -14.62
N PHE A 415 -0.10 -16.46 -14.21
CA PHE A 415 -0.43 -15.44 -13.23
C PHE A 415 -1.67 -14.63 -13.67
N MET A 416 -1.64 -14.10 -14.89
CA MET A 416 -2.69 -13.23 -15.42
C MET A 416 -4.04 -13.94 -15.62
N LYS A 417 -4.09 -15.27 -15.77
CA LYS A 417 -5.36 -16.02 -15.79
C LYS A 417 -6.17 -15.88 -14.51
N ILE A 418 -5.50 -15.66 -13.39
CA ILE A 418 -6.14 -15.47 -12.08
C ILE A 418 -6.27 -14.00 -11.77
N SER A 419 -5.18 -13.25 -11.93
CA SER A 419 -5.09 -11.87 -11.50
C SER A 419 -5.94 -10.92 -12.35
N VAL A 420 -6.04 -11.11 -13.67
CA VAL A 420 -6.81 -10.22 -14.55
C VAL A 420 -8.32 -10.24 -14.24
N PRO A 421 -9.02 -11.39 -14.22
CA PRO A 421 -10.44 -11.38 -13.87
C PRO A 421 -10.69 -10.89 -12.43
N PHE A 422 -9.80 -11.22 -11.50
CA PHE A 422 -9.84 -10.71 -10.12
C PHE A 422 -9.73 -9.18 -10.11
N THR A 423 -8.69 -8.64 -10.74
CA THR A 423 -8.39 -7.20 -10.75
C THR A 423 -9.45 -6.39 -11.47
N LEU A 424 -9.91 -6.84 -12.64
CA LEU A 424 -10.96 -6.15 -13.38
C LEU A 424 -12.25 -6.08 -12.56
N THR A 425 -12.62 -7.16 -11.86
CA THR A 425 -13.79 -7.14 -10.98
C THR A 425 -13.61 -6.14 -9.84
N ALA A 426 -12.45 -6.12 -9.18
CA ALA A 426 -12.15 -5.20 -8.09
C ALA A 426 -12.12 -3.74 -8.57
N VAL A 427 -11.44 -3.46 -9.69
CA VAL A 427 -11.34 -2.11 -10.25
C VAL A 427 -12.70 -1.60 -10.70
N LEU A 428 -13.47 -2.39 -11.45
CA LEU A 428 -14.78 -1.96 -11.95
C LEU A 428 -15.76 -1.72 -10.80
N SER A 429 -15.77 -2.58 -9.78
CA SER A 429 -16.61 -2.35 -8.59
C SER A 429 -16.19 -1.10 -7.84
N GLY A 430 -14.89 -0.92 -7.57
CA GLY A 430 -14.36 0.27 -6.91
C GLY A 430 -14.64 1.56 -7.69
N TYR A 431 -14.43 1.54 -9.02
CA TYR A 431 -14.75 2.63 -9.93
C TYR A 431 -16.22 3.05 -9.85
N LEU A 432 -17.16 2.09 -9.92
CA LEU A 432 -18.57 2.38 -9.87
C LEU A 432 -19.02 2.89 -8.50
N ILE A 433 -18.54 2.27 -7.41
CA ILE A 433 -18.94 2.62 -6.04
C ILE A 433 -18.41 4.00 -5.64
N ILE A 434 -17.14 4.31 -5.97
CA ILE A 434 -16.58 5.64 -5.68
C ILE A 434 -17.29 6.71 -6.49
N TRP A 435 -17.58 6.46 -7.76
CA TRP A 435 -18.34 7.42 -8.55
C TRP A 435 -19.75 7.64 -7.97
N LEU A 436 -20.43 6.57 -7.54
CA LEU A 436 -21.74 6.67 -6.90
C LEU A 436 -21.71 7.55 -5.65
N PHE A 437 -20.73 7.35 -4.75
CA PHE A 437 -20.67 8.06 -3.49
C PHE A 437 -20.11 9.49 -3.60
N TRP A 438 -19.19 9.72 -4.53
CA TRP A 438 -18.40 10.96 -4.59
C TRP A 438 -18.58 11.75 -5.87
N GLY A 439 -19.10 11.16 -6.93
CA GLY A 439 -19.38 11.82 -8.19
C GLY A 439 -20.82 12.23 -8.39
N ILE A 440 -21.77 11.46 -7.81
CA ILE A 440 -23.21 11.71 -7.97
C ILE A 440 -23.83 12.23 -6.68
N LEU A 441 -23.62 11.54 -5.55
CA LEU A 441 -24.15 11.92 -4.23
C LEU A 441 -23.26 12.97 -3.56
#